data_b8af18267dc11600c7ba3b229f7f1bf3
#
_entry.id   b8af18267dc11600c7ba3b229f7f1bf3
#
_cell.length_a   1.000
_cell.length_b   1.000
_cell.length_c   1.000
_cell.angle_alpha   90.00
_cell.angle_beta   90.00
_cell.angle_gamma   90.00
#
_symmetry.space_group_name_H-M   'P 1'
#
loop_
_entity.id
_entity.type
_entity.pdbx_description
1 polymer ?
#
loop_
_entity_poly.entity_id
_entity_poly.type
_entity_poly.pdbx_seq_one_letter_code
_entity_poly.pdbx_strand_id
1 'polypeptide(L)'
;LFPYTTLFRSDKSIIDTELQLKDLETVESQLQKNQKIAALGNNKDAKILVNVLLAYKEVLEQGKNARSVTFESKEEQQAAHDLFLLTTKPVLYVANVDEASAKEGNEYSRRVEAIAAEEGAEVMVIAAKTEEDIAGLETYEDKQMFLEELGLEESGVNRLIKKAYALLNLETFITAGEMEVKAWTYHKGWKAPQCAGVIHTDFEKGFIRAEVIKYEDYLKYGSEAAVREAGKLGIEGKEY
;
A
#
# COMPACT_ATOMS: atom_id res chain seq x y z
N LEU A 1 -24.18 22.88 -18.80
CA LEU A 1 -23.30 22.56 -17.67
C LEU A 1 -23.52 21.10 -17.30
N PHE A 2 -22.73 20.18 -17.89
CA PHE A 2 -22.71 18.81 -17.43
C PHE A 2 -21.98 18.79 -16.08
N PRO A 3 -22.56 18.21 -15.03
CA PRO A 3 -21.89 18.14 -13.76
C PRO A 3 -20.68 17.19 -13.87
N TYR A 4 -19.51 17.71 -13.61
CA TYR A 4 -18.22 16.95 -13.61
C TYR A 4 -18.27 15.64 -12.82
N THR A 5 -19.20 15.49 -11.89
CA THR A 5 -19.46 14.26 -11.12
C THR A 5 -20.07 13.13 -11.92
N THR A 6 -20.88 13.45 -12.94
CA THR A 6 -21.38 12.43 -13.86
C THR A 6 -20.23 11.90 -14.70
N LEU A 7 -19.29 12.79 -15.11
CA LEU A 7 -18.06 12.40 -15.82
C LEU A 7 -17.17 11.53 -14.93
N PHE A 8 -16.86 11.93 -13.70
CA PHE A 8 -16.04 11.13 -12.79
C PHE A 8 -16.62 9.72 -12.55
N ARG A 9 -17.94 9.62 -12.29
CA ARG A 9 -18.61 8.34 -12.09
C ARG A 9 -18.58 7.47 -13.37
N SER A 10 -18.73 8.11 -14.53
CA SER A 10 -18.62 7.46 -15.84
C SER A 10 -17.20 6.98 -16.11
N ASP A 11 -16.19 7.85 -15.90
CA ASP A 11 -14.79 7.52 -16.15
C ASP A 11 -14.30 6.42 -15.22
N LYS A 12 -14.66 6.50 -13.92
CA LYS A 12 -14.39 5.43 -12.96
C LYS A 12 -15.00 4.11 -13.39
N SER A 13 -16.28 4.12 -13.80
CA SER A 13 -16.98 2.90 -14.25
C SER A 13 -16.32 2.29 -15.48
N ILE A 14 -15.83 3.11 -16.41
CA ILE A 14 -15.10 2.64 -17.59
C ILE A 14 -13.80 1.97 -17.16
N ILE A 15 -13.00 2.63 -16.32
CA ILE A 15 -11.72 2.08 -15.84
C ILE A 15 -11.94 0.78 -15.05
N ASP A 16 -12.92 0.76 -14.14
CA ASP A 16 -13.25 -0.46 -13.39
C ASP A 16 -13.64 -1.59 -14.33
N THR A 17 -14.46 -1.32 -15.34
CA THR A 17 -14.86 -2.32 -16.33
C THR A 17 -13.67 -2.87 -17.12
N GLU A 18 -12.75 -2.01 -17.56
CA GLU A 18 -11.53 -2.42 -18.27
C GLU A 18 -10.66 -3.33 -17.40
N LEU A 19 -10.45 -2.97 -16.12
CA LEU A 19 -9.67 -3.77 -15.17
C LEU A 19 -10.36 -5.11 -14.88
N GLN A 20 -11.68 -5.11 -14.69
CA GLN A 20 -12.49 -6.32 -14.48
C GLN A 20 -12.43 -7.26 -15.66
N LEU A 21 -12.57 -6.75 -16.89
CA LEU A 21 -12.46 -7.55 -18.11
C LEU A 21 -11.06 -8.17 -18.25
N LYS A 22 -10.01 -7.44 -17.91
CA LYS A 22 -8.63 -7.96 -17.94
C LYS A 22 -8.42 -9.06 -16.92
N ASP A 23 -8.97 -8.90 -15.72
CA ASP A 23 -8.92 -9.94 -14.70
C ASP A 23 -9.76 -11.16 -15.10
N LEU A 24 -10.93 -10.97 -15.70
CA LEU A 24 -11.78 -12.05 -16.19
C LEU A 24 -11.06 -12.88 -17.25
N GLU A 25 -10.38 -12.24 -18.22
CA GLU A 25 -9.55 -12.92 -19.22
C GLU A 25 -8.47 -13.79 -18.55
N THR A 26 -7.80 -13.26 -17.52
CA THR A 26 -6.79 -13.99 -16.75
C THR A 26 -7.38 -15.19 -16.03
N VAL A 27 -8.50 -15.00 -15.34
CA VAL A 27 -9.22 -16.04 -14.60
C VAL A 27 -9.70 -17.15 -15.54
N GLU A 28 -10.30 -16.82 -16.69
CA GLU A 28 -10.78 -17.81 -17.67
C GLU A 28 -9.62 -18.60 -18.27
N SER A 29 -8.52 -17.95 -18.62
CA SER A 29 -7.32 -18.62 -19.12
C SER A 29 -6.77 -19.62 -18.10
N GLN A 30 -6.70 -19.23 -16.82
CA GLN A 30 -6.25 -20.11 -15.74
C GLN A 30 -7.23 -21.26 -15.47
N LEU A 31 -8.54 -21.01 -15.55
CA LEU A 31 -9.56 -22.04 -15.42
C LEU A 31 -9.41 -23.11 -16.48
N GLN A 32 -9.29 -22.75 -17.76
CA GLN A 32 -9.11 -23.71 -18.87
C GLN A 32 -7.91 -24.63 -18.65
N LYS A 33 -6.81 -24.12 -18.10
CA LYS A 33 -5.58 -24.89 -17.81
C LYS A 33 -5.76 -25.85 -16.64
N ASN A 34 -6.42 -25.39 -15.56
CA ASN A 34 -6.42 -26.09 -14.29
C ASN A 34 -7.64 -27.00 -14.08
N GLN A 35 -8.80 -26.77 -14.76
CA GLN A 35 -9.99 -27.58 -14.60
C GLN A 35 -9.76 -29.07 -14.89
N LYS A 36 -9.02 -29.39 -15.96
CA LYS A 36 -8.70 -30.79 -16.32
C LYS A 36 -7.81 -31.44 -15.26
N ILE A 37 -6.83 -30.70 -14.72
CA ILE A 37 -5.91 -31.19 -13.70
C ILE A 37 -6.67 -31.44 -12.39
N ALA A 38 -7.56 -30.53 -12.00
CA ALA A 38 -8.40 -30.68 -10.82
C ALA A 38 -9.38 -31.87 -10.93
N ALA A 39 -9.94 -32.10 -12.12
CA ALA A 39 -10.86 -33.20 -12.38
C ALA A 39 -10.22 -34.60 -12.29
N LEU A 40 -8.90 -34.72 -12.56
CA LEU A 40 -8.15 -35.97 -12.41
C LEU A 40 -7.99 -36.43 -10.94
N GLY A 41 -8.39 -35.62 -9.96
CA GLY A 41 -8.70 -36.05 -8.60
C GLY A 41 -7.53 -36.04 -7.61
N ASN A 42 -6.28 -36.07 -8.02
CA ASN A 42 -5.13 -36.26 -7.15
C ASN A 42 -4.35 -34.97 -6.80
N ASN A 43 -4.76 -33.82 -7.36
CA ASN A 43 -4.06 -32.55 -7.10
C ASN A 43 -4.94 -31.62 -6.25
N LYS A 44 -4.63 -31.53 -4.94
CA LYS A 44 -5.33 -30.68 -3.98
C LYS A 44 -5.19 -29.21 -4.34
N ASP A 45 -4.00 -28.77 -4.75
CA ASP A 45 -3.71 -27.37 -5.04
C ASP A 45 -4.48 -26.91 -6.29
N ALA A 46 -4.57 -27.76 -7.32
CA ALA A 46 -5.38 -27.46 -8.49
C ALA A 46 -6.86 -27.32 -8.18
N LYS A 47 -7.40 -28.09 -7.23
CA LYS A 47 -8.79 -27.95 -6.78
C LYS A 47 -9.02 -26.63 -6.03
N ILE A 48 -8.10 -26.27 -5.13
CA ILE A 48 -8.16 -25.00 -4.40
C ILE A 48 -8.12 -23.85 -5.40
N LEU A 49 -7.17 -23.86 -6.32
CA LEU A 49 -7.03 -22.83 -7.35
C LEU A 49 -8.30 -22.70 -8.21
N VAL A 50 -8.89 -23.81 -8.63
CA VAL A 50 -10.15 -23.80 -9.42
C VAL A 50 -11.30 -23.19 -8.62
N ASN A 51 -11.43 -23.48 -7.32
CA ASN A 51 -12.45 -22.87 -6.47
C ASN A 51 -12.26 -21.35 -6.35
N VAL A 52 -11.03 -20.90 -6.15
CA VAL A 52 -10.67 -19.47 -6.11
C VAL A 52 -11.01 -18.78 -7.43
N LEU A 53 -10.63 -19.38 -8.55
CA LEU A 53 -10.91 -18.86 -9.89
C LEU A 53 -12.41 -18.78 -10.19
N LEU A 54 -13.20 -19.76 -9.76
CA LEU A 54 -14.65 -19.74 -9.94
C LEU A 54 -15.32 -18.64 -9.12
N ALA A 55 -14.88 -18.44 -7.87
CA ALA A 55 -15.37 -17.33 -7.02
C ALA A 55 -15.05 -15.97 -7.64
N TYR A 56 -13.84 -15.79 -8.16
CA TYR A 56 -13.47 -14.55 -8.85
C TYR A 56 -14.26 -14.35 -10.15
N LYS A 57 -14.44 -15.40 -10.94
CA LYS A 57 -15.22 -15.33 -12.17
C LYS A 57 -16.64 -14.83 -11.90
N GLU A 58 -17.30 -15.39 -10.90
CA GLU A 58 -18.68 -15.03 -10.54
C GLU A 58 -18.83 -13.53 -10.24
N VAL A 59 -17.94 -12.94 -9.43
CA VAL A 59 -18.04 -11.52 -9.07
C VAL A 59 -17.64 -10.60 -10.23
N LEU A 60 -16.65 -10.99 -11.03
CA LEU A 60 -16.21 -10.21 -12.20
C LEU A 60 -17.29 -10.17 -13.28
N GLU A 61 -18.00 -11.28 -13.54
CA GLU A 61 -19.14 -11.35 -14.46
C GLU A 61 -20.33 -10.49 -13.99
N GLN A 62 -20.43 -10.24 -12.67
CA GLN A 62 -21.41 -9.30 -12.11
C GLN A 62 -20.95 -7.83 -12.16
N GLY A 63 -19.80 -7.52 -12.76
CA GLY A 63 -19.24 -6.17 -12.78
C GLY A 63 -18.75 -5.70 -11.43
N LYS A 64 -18.33 -6.61 -10.54
CA LYS A 64 -17.74 -6.31 -9.24
C LYS A 64 -16.24 -6.57 -9.25
N ASN A 65 -15.50 -5.84 -8.42
CA ASN A 65 -14.06 -6.02 -8.29
C ASN A 65 -13.73 -7.29 -7.50
N ALA A 66 -12.67 -8.00 -7.86
CA ALA A 66 -12.23 -9.24 -7.21
C ALA A 66 -11.94 -9.06 -5.70
N ARG A 67 -11.56 -7.83 -5.24
CA ARG A 67 -11.37 -7.51 -3.82
C ARG A 67 -12.63 -7.69 -2.95
N SER A 68 -13.81 -7.83 -3.55
CA SER A 68 -15.06 -8.12 -2.82
C SER A 68 -15.16 -9.57 -2.34
N VAL A 69 -14.30 -10.46 -2.83
CA VAL A 69 -14.24 -11.86 -2.42
C VAL A 69 -13.24 -11.99 -1.26
N THR A 70 -13.65 -12.72 -0.22
CA THR A 70 -12.79 -13.09 0.91
C THR A 70 -12.64 -14.60 0.98
N PHE A 71 -11.44 -15.08 1.28
CA PHE A 71 -11.15 -16.49 1.46
C PHE A 71 -10.75 -16.75 2.92
N GLU A 72 -11.25 -17.84 3.50
CA GLU A 72 -10.99 -18.17 4.92
C GLU A 72 -9.72 -19.00 5.11
N SER A 73 -9.42 -19.90 4.17
CA SER A 73 -8.25 -20.76 4.29
C SER A 73 -6.98 -20.07 3.78
N LYS A 74 -5.85 -20.34 4.44
CA LYS A 74 -4.54 -19.79 4.03
C LYS A 74 -4.13 -20.25 2.63
N GLU A 75 -4.49 -21.47 2.26
CA GLU A 75 -4.20 -22.03 0.95
C GLU A 75 -4.96 -21.28 -0.15
N GLU A 76 -6.25 -20.95 0.07
CA GLU A 76 -7.02 -20.14 -0.88
C GLU A 76 -6.52 -18.71 -0.95
N GLN A 77 -6.17 -18.10 0.20
CA GLN A 77 -5.57 -16.76 0.24
C GLN A 77 -4.26 -16.71 -0.55
N GLN A 78 -3.42 -17.74 -0.42
CA GLN A 78 -2.18 -17.83 -1.19
C GLN A 78 -2.45 -18.02 -2.68
N ALA A 79 -3.35 -18.93 -3.04
CA ALA A 79 -3.72 -19.16 -4.43
C ALA A 79 -4.34 -17.89 -5.08
N ALA A 80 -5.14 -17.14 -4.32
CA ALA A 80 -5.70 -15.85 -4.74
C ALA A 80 -4.63 -14.79 -4.96
N HIS A 81 -3.69 -14.69 -4.03
CA HIS A 81 -2.56 -13.75 -4.11
C HIS A 81 -1.68 -14.01 -5.34
N ASP A 82 -1.39 -15.27 -5.64
CA ASP A 82 -0.50 -15.67 -6.73
C ASP A 82 -1.10 -15.44 -8.13
N LEU A 83 -2.38 -15.11 -8.22
CA LEU A 83 -3.03 -14.70 -9.47
C LEU A 83 -2.70 -13.26 -9.89
N PHE A 84 -2.26 -12.42 -8.97
CA PHE A 84 -1.90 -11.01 -9.20
C PHE A 84 -2.97 -10.19 -9.93
N LEU A 85 -4.25 -10.47 -9.69
CA LEU A 85 -5.36 -9.76 -10.32
C LEU A 85 -5.30 -8.25 -10.02
N LEU A 86 -5.71 -7.43 -10.98
CA LEU A 86 -5.67 -5.97 -10.88
C LEU A 86 -6.71 -5.46 -9.86
N THR A 87 -7.91 -6.03 -9.91
CA THR A 87 -9.03 -5.58 -9.09
C THR A 87 -9.02 -6.15 -7.66
N THR A 88 -8.05 -6.99 -7.29
CA THR A 88 -7.81 -7.37 -5.88
C THR A 88 -7.03 -6.30 -5.12
N LYS A 89 -6.28 -5.44 -5.82
CA LYS A 89 -5.41 -4.44 -5.19
C LYS A 89 -6.22 -3.39 -4.45
N PRO A 90 -5.74 -2.91 -3.28
CA PRO A 90 -6.35 -1.79 -2.58
C PRO A 90 -6.24 -0.51 -3.42
N VAL A 91 -7.20 0.40 -3.22
CA VAL A 91 -7.30 1.65 -4.00
C VAL A 91 -7.22 2.86 -3.08
N LEU A 92 -6.41 3.84 -3.47
CA LEU A 92 -6.38 5.17 -2.91
C LEU A 92 -6.82 6.16 -4.00
N TYR A 93 -7.91 6.88 -3.75
CA TYR A 93 -8.34 7.98 -4.62
C TYR A 93 -7.59 9.26 -4.27
N VAL A 94 -6.99 9.91 -5.26
CA VAL A 94 -6.31 11.19 -5.09
C VAL A 94 -7.12 12.25 -5.85
N ALA A 95 -7.82 13.11 -5.11
CA ALA A 95 -8.59 14.21 -5.65
C ALA A 95 -7.67 15.42 -5.85
N ASN A 96 -7.28 15.69 -7.10
CA ASN A 96 -6.49 16.88 -7.42
C ASN A 96 -7.41 18.10 -7.51
N VAL A 97 -7.09 19.13 -6.73
CA VAL A 97 -7.88 20.36 -6.61
C VAL A 97 -7.01 21.60 -6.88
N ASP A 98 -7.62 22.76 -6.95
CA ASP A 98 -6.93 24.05 -6.97
C ASP A 98 -6.32 24.38 -5.59
N GLU A 99 -5.42 25.37 -5.54
CA GLU A 99 -4.73 25.81 -4.33
C GLU A 99 -5.71 26.23 -3.23
N ALA A 100 -6.74 26.99 -3.57
CA ALA A 100 -7.74 27.48 -2.62
C ALA A 100 -8.50 26.32 -1.93
N SER A 101 -8.57 25.18 -2.57
CA SER A 101 -9.24 23.96 -2.07
C SER A 101 -8.27 22.94 -1.45
N ALA A 102 -6.96 23.24 -1.38
CA ALA A 102 -5.93 22.29 -0.94
C ALA A 102 -6.15 21.77 0.49
N LYS A 103 -6.65 22.62 1.39
CA LYS A 103 -6.87 22.30 2.80
C LYS A 103 -8.18 21.55 3.05
N GLU A 104 -9.29 22.06 2.54
CA GLU A 104 -10.64 21.58 2.89
C GLU A 104 -11.33 20.81 1.76
N GLY A 105 -10.67 20.70 0.61
CA GLY A 105 -11.29 20.16 -0.59
C GLY A 105 -12.37 21.08 -1.18
N ASN A 106 -13.11 20.56 -2.13
CA ASN A 106 -14.22 21.24 -2.76
C ASN A 106 -15.43 20.31 -2.91
N GLU A 107 -16.50 20.77 -3.57
CA GLU A 107 -17.70 19.96 -3.79
C GLU A 107 -17.39 18.65 -4.54
N TYR A 108 -16.45 18.69 -5.47
CA TYR A 108 -16.08 17.50 -6.26
C TYR A 108 -15.28 16.48 -5.44
N SER A 109 -14.33 16.93 -4.62
CA SER A 109 -13.57 16.04 -3.74
C SER A 109 -14.47 15.34 -2.72
N ARG A 110 -15.45 16.06 -2.14
CA ARG A 110 -16.46 15.46 -1.23
C ARG A 110 -17.32 14.39 -1.89
N ARG A 111 -17.60 14.53 -3.19
CA ARG A 111 -18.32 13.49 -3.95
C ARG A 111 -17.45 12.27 -4.22
N VAL A 112 -16.15 12.46 -4.44
CA VAL A 112 -15.18 11.35 -4.52
C VAL A 112 -15.10 10.62 -3.19
N GLU A 113 -15.06 11.36 -2.07
CA GLU A 113 -15.08 10.80 -0.72
C GLU A 113 -16.33 9.92 -0.46
N ALA A 114 -17.50 10.39 -0.89
CA ALA A 114 -18.73 9.62 -0.74
C ALA A 114 -18.69 8.30 -1.52
N ILE A 115 -18.19 8.31 -2.77
CA ILE A 115 -18.05 7.11 -3.60
C ILE A 115 -17.00 6.15 -3.00
N ALA A 116 -15.88 6.68 -2.55
CA ALA A 116 -14.83 5.87 -1.95
C ALA A 116 -15.29 5.20 -0.64
N ALA A 117 -16.10 5.91 0.17
CA ALA A 117 -16.68 5.36 1.39
C ALA A 117 -17.63 4.18 1.11
N GLU A 118 -18.40 4.21 0.02
CA GLU A 118 -19.24 3.07 -0.42
C GLU A 118 -18.41 1.82 -0.74
N GLU A 119 -17.16 2.00 -1.17
CA GLU A 119 -16.23 0.93 -1.55
C GLU A 119 -15.25 0.53 -0.43
N GLY A 120 -15.25 1.24 0.69
CA GLY A 120 -14.26 1.08 1.73
C GLY A 120 -12.85 1.50 1.29
N ALA A 121 -12.73 2.37 0.28
CA ALA A 121 -11.47 2.90 -0.21
C ALA A 121 -11.09 4.21 0.49
N GLU A 122 -9.79 4.50 0.52
CA GLU A 122 -9.28 5.76 1.06
C GLU A 122 -9.27 6.88 0.01
N VAL A 123 -9.38 8.12 0.50
CA VAL A 123 -9.25 9.32 -0.33
C VAL A 123 -8.24 10.28 0.28
N MET A 124 -7.56 11.01 -0.57
CA MET A 124 -6.84 12.21 -0.18
C MET A 124 -7.07 13.35 -1.17
N VAL A 125 -7.05 14.57 -0.64
CA VAL A 125 -7.08 15.79 -1.44
C VAL A 125 -5.65 16.31 -1.59
N ILE A 126 -5.27 16.71 -2.80
CA ILE A 126 -3.96 17.29 -3.11
C ILE A 126 -4.15 18.42 -4.13
N ALA A 127 -3.37 19.48 -4.01
CA ALA A 127 -3.22 20.50 -5.03
C ALA A 127 -1.86 20.30 -5.72
N ALA A 128 -1.83 19.55 -6.82
CA ALA A 128 -0.59 19.14 -7.47
C ALA A 128 0.29 20.33 -7.92
N LYS A 129 -0.32 21.44 -8.31
CA LYS A 129 0.41 22.67 -8.66
C LYS A 129 1.12 23.26 -7.43
N THR A 130 0.45 23.31 -6.29
CA THR A 130 1.03 23.75 -5.02
C THR A 130 2.19 22.86 -4.59
N GLU A 131 2.06 21.53 -4.79
CA GLU A 131 3.15 20.59 -4.51
C GLU A 131 4.38 20.81 -5.40
N GLU A 132 4.16 21.17 -6.67
CA GLU A 132 5.24 21.54 -7.58
C GLU A 132 5.97 22.80 -7.08
N ASP A 133 5.21 23.82 -6.65
CA ASP A 133 5.76 25.05 -6.14
C ASP A 133 6.57 24.81 -4.82
N ILE A 134 6.05 24.00 -3.90
CA ILE A 134 6.77 23.57 -2.69
C ILE A 134 8.05 22.79 -3.02
N ALA A 135 7.99 21.89 -4.00
CA ALA A 135 9.15 21.11 -4.41
C ALA A 135 10.26 21.97 -5.01
N GLY A 136 9.90 23.09 -5.66
CA GLY A 136 10.83 24.05 -6.24
C GLY A 136 11.56 24.94 -5.21
N LEU A 137 11.13 24.99 -3.95
CA LEU A 137 11.78 25.76 -2.89
C LEU A 137 13.08 25.07 -2.46
N GLU A 138 14.14 25.86 -2.25
CA GLU A 138 15.48 25.34 -2.00
C GLU A 138 15.67 24.90 -0.53
N THR A 139 15.16 25.70 0.43
CA THR A 139 15.39 25.44 1.84
C THR A 139 14.18 24.78 2.53
N TYR A 140 14.45 24.08 3.63
CA TYR A 140 13.39 23.51 4.46
C TYR A 140 12.54 24.60 5.11
N GLU A 141 13.17 25.69 5.53
CA GLU A 141 12.53 26.85 6.14
C GLU A 141 11.54 27.51 5.18
N ASP A 142 11.91 27.72 3.92
CA ASP A 142 11.01 28.27 2.90
C ASP A 142 9.80 27.36 2.66
N LYS A 143 10.02 26.04 2.63
CA LYS A 143 8.93 25.05 2.51
C LYS A 143 7.97 25.12 3.68
N GLN A 144 8.48 25.24 4.90
CA GLN A 144 7.65 25.38 6.10
C GLN A 144 6.84 26.68 6.09
N MET A 145 7.48 27.81 5.77
CA MET A 145 6.79 29.09 5.67
C MET A 145 5.66 29.05 4.64
N PHE A 146 5.90 28.46 3.48
CA PHE A 146 4.90 28.34 2.42
C PHE A 146 3.72 27.44 2.84
N LEU A 147 3.99 26.32 3.52
CA LEU A 147 2.96 25.46 4.08
C LEU A 147 2.11 26.18 5.14
N GLU A 148 2.74 26.94 6.03
CA GLU A 148 2.06 27.74 7.05
C GLU A 148 1.15 28.81 6.42
N GLU A 149 1.59 29.49 5.37
CA GLU A 149 0.81 30.48 4.63
C GLU A 149 -0.46 29.85 4.01
N LEU A 150 -0.37 28.62 3.52
CA LEU A 150 -1.48 27.85 3.01
C LEU A 150 -2.34 27.18 4.12
N GLY A 151 -1.90 27.26 5.36
CA GLY A 151 -2.55 26.61 6.49
C GLY A 151 -2.48 25.08 6.45
N LEU A 152 -1.42 24.55 5.83
CA LEU A 152 -1.14 23.11 5.72
C LEU A 152 -0.07 22.72 6.76
N GLU A 153 -0.27 21.60 7.43
CA GLU A 153 0.71 21.08 8.42
C GLU A 153 1.89 20.38 7.74
N GLU A 154 1.65 19.75 6.61
CA GLU A 154 2.67 19.05 5.81
C GLU A 154 2.28 19.03 4.33
N SER A 155 3.26 18.75 3.48
CA SER A 155 3.02 18.64 2.04
C SER A 155 2.08 17.47 1.69
N GLY A 156 1.33 17.61 0.60
CA GLY A 156 0.47 16.54 0.09
C GLY A 156 1.27 15.30 -0.29
N VAL A 157 2.51 15.47 -0.78
CA VAL A 157 3.42 14.34 -1.06
C VAL A 157 3.72 13.53 0.19
N ASN A 158 4.01 14.17 1.33
CA ASN A 158 4.25 13.48 2.59
C ASN A 158 3.00 12.72 3.05
N ARG A 159 1.82 13.36 2.97
CA ARG A 159 0.54 12.72 3.26
C ARG A 159 0.27 11.52 2.34
N LEU A 160 0.59 11.66 1.04
CA LEU A 160 0.45 10.57 0.06
C LEU A 160 1.32 9.35 0.44
N ILE A 161 2.59 9.60 0.78
CA ILE A 161 3.52 8.55 1.21
C ILE A 161 2.97 7.82 2.45
N LYS A 162 2.56 8.57 3.48
CA LYS A 162 2.00 7.98 4.71
C LYS A 162 0.76 7.14 4.43
N LYS A 163 -0.18 7.65 3.62
CA LYS A 163 -1.39 6.91 3.24
C LYS A 163 -1.07 5.67 2.40
N ALA A 164 -0.14 5.75 1.46
CA ALA A 164 0.27 4.61 0.64
C ALA A 164 0.92 3.52 1.50
N TYR A 165 1.79 3.89 2.44
CA TYR A 165 2.38 2.95 3.39
C TYR A 165 1.33 2.27 4.27
N ALA A 166 0.39 3.04 4.81
CA ALA A 166 -0.71 2.50 5.59
C ALA A 166 -1.60 1.55 4.77
N LEU A 167 -1.98 1.95 3.55
CA LEU A 167 -2.81 1.16 2.65
C LEU A 167 -2.16 -0.18 2.26
N LEU A 168 -0.85 -0.16 2.05
CA LEU A 168 -0.05 -1.35 1.70
C LEU A 168 0.43 -2.12 2.93
N ASN A 169 0.07 -1.66 4.14
CA ASN A 169 0.50 -2.24 5.40
C ASN A 169 2.03 -2.35 5.52
N LEU A 170 2.72 -1.26 5.16
CA LEU A 170 4.18 -1.17 5.14
C LEU A 170 4.71 -0.34 6.30
N GLU A 171 5.88 -0.70 6.76
CA GLU A 171 6.69 0.04 7.73
C GLU A 171 8.15 0.10 7.24
N THR A 172 8.96 0.92 7.90
CA THR A 172 10.36 1.12 7.54
C THR A 172 11.25 0.93 8.75
N PHE A 173 12.36 0.21 8.55
CA PHE A 173 13.49 0.24 9.48
C PHE A 173 14.75 0.77 8.77
N ILE A 174 15.68 1.27 9.55
CA ILE A 174 16.94 1.84 9.05
C ILE A 174 18.10 0.95 9.53
N THR A 175 18.99 0.61 8.64
CA THR A 175 20.31 0.06 9.00
C THR A 175 21.35 1.17 8.92
N ALA A 176 22.19 1.25 9.93
CA ALA A 176 23.32 2.17 9.97
C ALA A 176 24.62 1.40 10.19
N GLY A 177 25.57 1.61 9.31
CA GLY A 177 26.92 1.04 9.39
C GLY A 177 27.92 2.07 8.93
N GLU A 178 29.22 1.75 9.06
CA GLU A 178 30.31 2.66 8.65
C GLU A 178 30.28 3.02 7.15
N MET A 179 29.80 2.09 6.33
CA MET A 179 29.81 2.23 4.86
C MET A 179 28.51 2.80 4.30
N GLU A 180 27.38 2.54 4.95
CA GLU A 180 26.06 2.87 4.41
C GLU A 180 25.03 3.07 5.52
N VAL A 181 24.15 4.05 5.31
CA VAL A 181 22.88 4.20 6.05
C VAL A 181 21.75 4.00 5.06
N LYS A 182 20.86 3.05 5.34
CA LYS A 182 19.80 2.68 4.38
C LYS A 182 18.47 2.39 5.05
N ALA A 183 17.40 2.90 4.45
CA ALA A 183 16.04 2.59 4.82
C ALA A 183 15.54 1.35 4.05
N TRP A 184 14.86 0.46 4.77
CA TRP A 184 14.30 -0.78 4.25
C TRP A 184 12.82 -0.84 4.56
N THR A 185 12.02 -1.15 3.56
CA THR A 185 10.57 -1.29 3.70
C THR A 185 10.21 -2.76 3.98
N TYR A 186 9.30 -2.97 4.93
CA TYR A 186 8.81 -4.30 5.30
C TYR A 186 7.31 -4.26 5.56
N HIS A 187 6.65 -5.42 5.57
CA HIS A 187 5.23 -5.49 5.91
C HIS A 187 5.04 -5.49 7.42
N LYS A 188 4.12 -4.67 7.88
CA LYS A 188 3.73 -4.57 9.29
C LYS A 188 3.38 -5.94 9.86
N GLY A 189 3.89 -6.23 11.06
CA GLY A 189 3.71 -7.51 11.73
C GLY A 189 4.71 -8.60 11.33
N TRP A 190 5.65 -8.29 10.43
CA TRP A 190 6.78 -9.18 10.21
C TRP A 190 7.69 -9.20 11.43
N LYS A 191 8.29 -10.36 11.66
CA LYS A 191 9.27 -10.56 12.73
C LYS A 191 10.68 -10.23 12.25
N ALA A 192 11.59 -10.03 13.19
CA ALA A 192 12.99 -9.66 12.91
C ALA A 192 13.69 -10.53 11.85
N PRO A 193 13.53 -11.88 11.81
CA PRO A 193 14.11 -12.68 10.74
C PRO A 193 13.62 -12.29 9.35
N GLN A 194 12.30 -12.08 9.19
CA GLN A 194 11.69 -11.67 7.92
C GLN A 194 12.16 -10.28 7.50
N CYS A 195 12.26 -9.35 8.46
CA CYS A 195 12.83 -8.02 8.23
C CYS A 195 14.29 -8.11 7.78
N ALA A 196 15.10 -8.96 8.41
CA ALA A 196 16.47 -9.20 7.99
C ALA A 196 16.55 -9.80 6.57
N GLY A 197 15.56 -10.59 6.19
CA GLY A 197 15.42 -11.16 4.85
C GLY A 197 15.28 -10.12 3.74
N VAL A 198 14.72 -8.96 4.04
CA VAL A 198 14.63 -7.83 3.08
C VAL A 198 16.02 -7.32 2.70
N ILE A 199 16.99 -7.39 3.62
CA ILE A 199 18.37 -7.00 3.35
C ILE A 199 19.04 -8.07 2.49
N HIS A 200 18.97 -9.32 2.94
CA HIS A 200 19.49 -10.49 2.23
C HIS A 200 18.87 -11.78 2.76
N THR A 201 18.54 -12.73 1.88
CA THR A 201 17.91 -14.01 2.24
C THR A 201 18.71 -14.84 3.24
N ASP A 202 20.05 -14.72 3.23
CA ASP A 202 20.89 -15.42 4.19
C ASP A 202 20.77 -14.86 5.61
N PHE A 203 20.43 -13.58 5.74
CA PHE A 203 20.18 -12.96 7.05
C PHE A 203 18.87 -13.46 7.67
N GLU A 204 17.87 -13.78 6.88
CA GLU A 204 16.66 -14.42 7.38
C GLU A 204 16.95 -15.82 7.93
N LYS A 205 17.64 -16.64 7.13
CA LYS A 205 17.97 -18.04 7.49
C LYS A 205 18.93 -18.11 8.67
N GLY A 206 19.92 -17.22 8.71
CA GLY A 206 20.96 -17.17 9.73
C GLY A 206 20.63 -16.27 10.92
N PHE A 207 19.42 -15.68 11.00
CA PHE A 207 19.09 -14.72 12.04
C PHE A 207 19.18 -15.34 13.44
N ILE A 208 19.92 -14.68 14.32
CA ILE A 208 20.03 -15.05 15.74
C ILE A 208 19.46 -13.92 16.60
N ARG A 209 19.98 -12.72 16.43
CA ARG A 209 19.59 -11.52 17.17
C ARG A 209 19.99 -10.26 16.40
N ALA A 210 19.34 -9.13 16.70
CA ALA A 210 19.73 -7.82 16.20
C ALA A 210 19.88 -6.84 17.37
N GLU A 211 20.82 -5.89 17.24
CA GLU A 211 20.87 -4.69 18.06
C GLU A 211 19.88 -3.69 17.47
N VAL A 212 18.96 -3.19 18.29
CA VAL A 212 17.88 -2.30 17.86
C VAL A 212 17.88 -1.02 18.70
N ILE A 213 17.81 0.11 18.02
CA ILE A 213 17.67 1.44 18.63
C ILE A 213 16.35 2.03 18.12
N LYS A 214 15.50 2.53 19.00
CA LYS A 214 14.33 3.29 18.61
C LYS A 214 14.74 4.62 17.97
N TYR A 215 14.08 5.00 16.89
CA TYR A 215 14.40 6.19 16.11
C TYR A 215 14.43 7.46 16.99
N GLU A 216 13.44 7.62 17.87
CA GLU A 216 13.35 8.74 18.80
C GLU A 216 14.52 8.79 19.81
N ASP A 217 14.96 7.61 20.28
CA ASP A 217 16.13 7.52 21.18
C ASP A 217 17.40 7.90 20.41
N TYR A 218 17.55 7.49 19.15
CA TYR A 218 18.69 7.90 18.33
C TYR A 218 18.73 9.41 18.10
N LEU A 219 17.59 10.03 17.76
CA LEU A 219 17.49 11.48 17.61
C LEU A 219 17.83 12.23 18.91
N LYS A 220 17.36 11.69 20.04
CA LYS A 220 17.57 12.32 21.36
C LYS A 220 19.03 12.29 21.82
N TYR A 221 19.72 11.18 21.61
CA TYR A 221 21.09 10.98 22.12
C TYR A 221 22.17 11.25 21.07
N GLY A 222 21.83 11.31 19.80
CA GLY A 222 22.67 11.74 18.68
C GLY A 222 23.73 10.74 18.21
N SER A 223 23.95 9.63 18.95
CA SER A 223 24.89 8.59 18.52
C SER A 223 24.57 7.24 19.16
N GLU A 224 24.99 6.14 18.51
CA GLU A 224 24.86 4.79 19.04
C GLU A 224 25.55 4.62 20.40
N ALA A 225 26.75 5.20 20.57
CA ALA A 225 27.48 5.14 21.83
C ALA A 225 26.69 5.78 22.98
N ALA A 226 26.12 6.95 22.77
CA ALA A 226 25.30 7.64 23.78
C ALA A 226 23.99 6.90 24.07
N VAL A 227 23.36 6.29 23.05
CA VAL A 227 22.18 5.44 23.24
C VAL A 227 22.51 4.21 24.08
N ARG A 228 23.68 3.59 23.85
CA ARG A 228 24.18 2.43 24.59
C ARG A 228 24.46 2.79 26.05
N GLU A 229 25.14 3.91 26.31
CA GLU A 229 25.39 4.44 27.67
C GLU A 229 24.09 4.76 28.42
N ALA A 230 23.07 5.25 27.72
CA ALA A 230 21.75 5.51 28.26
C ALA A 230 20.92 4.23 28.51
N GLY A 231 21.44 3.03 28.16
CA GLY A 231 20.74 1.75 28.31
C GLY A 231 19.53 1.59 27.40
N LYS A 232 19.52 2.27 26.24
CA LYS A 232 18.44 2.28 25.27
C LYS A 232 18.69 1.40 24.03
N LEU A 233 19.83 0.74 23.96
CA LEU A 233 20.10 -0.26 22.93
C LEU A 233 19.44 -1.58 23.34
N GLY A 234 18.50 -2.05 22.54
CA GLY A 234 17.85 -3.36 22.69
C GLY A 234 18.64 -4.46 21.99
N ILE A 235 18.59 -5.68 22.51
CA ILE A 235 19.05 -6.89 21.85
C ILE A 235 17.84 -7.75 21.63
N GLU A 236 17.37 -7.83 20.39
CA GLU A 236 16.11 -8.43 20.02
C GLU A 236 16.29 -9.77 19.31
N GLY A 237 15.49 -10.76 19.68
CA GLY A 237 15.53 -12.11 19.13
C GLY A 237 14.56 -12.31 17.97
N LYS A 238 14.33 -13.60 17.64
CA LYS A 238 13.50 -14.00 16.48
C LYS A 238 12.02 -13.63 16.60
N GLU A 239 11.52 -13.38 17.79
CA GLU A 239 10.10 -13.09 18.05
C GLU A 239 9.78 -11.58 18.05
N TYR A 240 10.78 -10.74 17.93
CA TYR A 240 10.64 -9.28 17.85
C TYR A 240 9.91 -8.86 16.59
#